data_ef0da4ff74ad797836018c55344762b4
#
_entry.id   ef0da4ff74ad797836018c55344762b4
#
_cell.length_a   1.000
_cell.length_b   1.000
_cell.length_c   1.000
_cell.angle_alpha   90.00
_cell.angle_beta   90.00
_cell.angle_gamma   90.00
#
_symmetry.space_group_name_H-M   'P 1'
#
loop_
_entity.id
_entity.type
_entity.pdbx_description
1 polymer ?
#
loop_
_entity_poly.entity_id
_entity_poly.type
_entity_poly.pdbx_seq_one_letter_code
_entity_poly.pdbx_strand_id
1 'polypeptide(L)'
;MIENFYIGKKKVGKNCPTYFIADIAANHDGNLDKALELIKEAAEAGADAAKFQHFSAETIVSDYGFRSLGDQISHQAKWKKSVFEVYKDASIPLDWTSKLKEECKKNNIEFLTSPYSIELVDFVDPYLEAFKIGSGDITWHEIVEHIASKGKPYIIATGASNEQDVNDIINLASKINNKICIMQCNTNYTASNDNFKYLNLNYLTHLKKKFPNLILGLSDHTHGHSSVLGAISLGAKVIEKHFTLSNELNGPDHKFSMTPKSWKEMIERSKELEFSLGDGKKKIEENELDTVVLQRRSIRINKEIKKDHVIKRDDLNVLRPCPKNAIDPRNINKIIGKKINKNLIKDEILKWEDLD
;
A
#
# COMPACT_ATOMS: atom_id res chain seq x y z
N MET A 1 -9.09 18.78 -0.53
CA MET A 1 -9.04 17.31 -0.29
C MET A 1 -8.85 17.07 1.20
N ILE A 2 -9.38 16.00 1.73
CA ILE A 2 -9.28 15.62 3.15
C ILE A 2 -8.29 14.50 3.33
N GLU A 3 -7.55 14.54 4.46
CA GLU A 3 -6.50 13.53 4.75
C GLU A 3 -7.08 12.14 5.11
N ASN A 4 -8.37 12.05 5.42
CA ASN A 4 -9.03 10.81 5.82
C ASN A 4 -10.51 10.84 5.47
N PHE A 5 -11.07 9.67 5.14
CA PHE A 5 -12.51 9.41 5.06
C PHE A 5 -12.83 8.00 5.61
N TYR A 6 -14.11 7.65 5.65
CA TYR A 6 -14.54 6.33 6.06
C TYR A 6 -15.07 5.55 4.85
N ILE A 7 -14.73 4.27 4.76
CA ILE A 7 -15.38 3.27 3.93
C ILE A 7 -16.05 2.30 4.91
N GLY A 8 -17.37 2.35 4.99
CA GLY A 8 -18.11 1.66 6.04
C GLY A 8 -17.62 2.10 7.44
N LYS A 9 -17.16 1.16 8.24
CA LYS A 9 -16.65 1.42 9.59
C LYS A 9 -15.15 1.73 9.64
N LYS A 10 -14.41 1.52 8.55
CA LYS A 10 -12.95 1.67 8.52
C LYS A 10 -12.55 3.07 8.08
N LYS A 11 -11.68 3.70 8.87
CA LYS A 11 -11.05 4.97 8.51
C LYS A 11 -9.88 4.71 7.55
N VAL A 12 -9.86 5.42 6.43
CA VAL A 12 -8.86 5.29 5.36
C VAL A 12 -8.12 6.62 5.22
N GLY A 13 -6.81 6.59 5.08
CA GLY A 13 -5.98 7.76 4.83
C GLY A 13 -4.76 7.87 5.74
N LYS A 14 -4.33 9.10 5.99
CA LYS A 14 -3.10 9.39 6.74
C LYS A 14 -3.17 8.84 8.15
N ASN A 15 -2.09 8.20 8.58
CA ASN A 15 -1.96 7.56 9.89
C ASN A 15 -2.96 6.42 10.16
N CYS A 16 -3.59 5.90 9.11
CA CYS A 16 -4.41 4.70 9.20
C CYS A 16 -3.64 3.50 8.65
N PRO A 17 -3.97 2.26 9.08
CA PRO A 17 -3.51 1.05 8.38
C PRO A 17 -3.92 1.09 6.91
N THR A 18 -3.15 0.41 6.07
CA THR A 18 -3.49 0.27 4.65
C THR A 18 -4.80 -0.50 4.49
N TYR A 19 -5.66 -0.04 3.57
CA TYR A 19 -6.94 -0.63 3.21
C TYR A 19 -6.77 -1.51 1.97
N PHE A 20 -7.19 -2.77 2.04
CA PHE A 20 -6.98 -3.78 1.00
C PHE A 20 -8.28 -4.17 0.32
N ILE A 21 -8.33 -4.01 -1.00
CA ILE A 21 -9.49 -4.32 -1.86
C ILE A 21 -9.16 -5.54 -2.71
N ALA A 22 -9.86 -6.65 -2.47
CA ALA A 22 -9.81 -7.84 -3.30
C ALA A 22 -10.76 -7.65 -4.51
N ASP A 23 -10.17 -7.43 -5.69
CA ASP A 23 -10.93 -7.30 -6.93
C ASP A 23 -11.29 -8.69 -7.47
N ILE A 24 -12.52 -9.10 -7.28
CA ILE A 24 -13.05 -10.36 -7.82
C ILE A 24 -13.21 -10.24 -9.33
N ALA A 25 -13.58 -9.06 -9.83
CA ALA A 25 -13.75 -8.78 -11.26
C ALA A 25 -14.52 -9.90 -11.98
N ALA A 26 -13.96 -10.50 -13.02
CA ALA A 26 -14.60 -11.59 -13.78
C ALA A 26 -14.36 -12.99 -13.18
N ASN A 27 -13.61 -13.12 -12.08
CA ASN A 27 -13.21 -14.43 -11.52
C ASN A 27 -14.37 -15.24 -10.89
N HIS A 28 -15.57 -14.68 -10.84
CA HIS A 28 -16.80 -15.40 -10.49
C HIS A 28 -17.29 -16.33 -11.61
N ASP A 29 -16.76 -16.21 -12.84
CA ASP A 29 -17.09 -17.06 -14.01
C ASP A 29 -18.60 -17.21 -14.28
N GLY A 30 -19.41 -16.18 -14.03
CA GLY A 30 -20.87 -16.23 -14.20
C GLY A 30 -21.60 -17.11 -13.18
N ASN A 31 -20.98 -17.47 -12.07
CA ASN A 31 -21.52 -18.34 -11.03
C ASN A 31 -21.64 -17.59 -9.70
N LEU A 32 -22.86 -17.47 -9.16
CA LEU A 32 -23.12 -16.77 -7.89
C LEU A 32 -22.45 -17.47 -6.70
N ASP A 33 -22.55 -18.80 -6.61
CA ASP A 33 -21.98 -19.52 -5.46
C ASP A 33 -20.46 -19.33 -5.41
N LYS A 34 -19.79 -19.31 -6.57
CA LYS A 34 -18.36 -18.98 -6.68
C LYS A 34 -18.08 -17.54 -6.27
N ALA A 35 -18.94 -16.59 -6.63
CA ALA A 35 -18.80 -15.20 -6.20
C ALA A 35 -18.88 -15.06 -4.67
N LEU A 36 -19.82 -15.79 -4.04
CA LEU A 36 -19.98 -15.83 -2.57
C LEU A 36 -18.77 -16.51 -1.89
N GLU A 37 -18.25 -17.60 -2.46
CA GLU A 37 -17.03 -18.26 -1.98
C GLU A 37 -15.82 -17.33 -2.07
N LEU A 38 -15.65 -16.60 -3.17
CA LEU A 38 -14.56 -15.61 -3.34
C LEU A 38 -14.62 -14.50 -2.29
N ILE A 39 -15.81 -14.03 -1.91
CA ILE A 39 -15.97 -13.05 -0.83
C ILE A 39 -15.48 -13.62 0.50
N LYS A 40 -15.89 -14.84 0.84
CA LYS A 40 -15.48 -15.53 2.07
C LYS A 40 -13.97 -15.71 2.11
N GLU A 41 -13.38 -16.27 1.08
CA GLU A 41 -11.93 -16.49 0.99
C GLU A 41 -11.11 -15.19 1.03
N ALA A 42 -11.60 -14.11 0.40
CA ALA A 42 -10.98 -12.80 0.48
C ALA A 42 -11.00 -12.24 1.91
N ALA A 43 -12.12 -12.38 2.62
CA ALA A 43 -12.25 -11.97 4.02
C ALA A 43 -11.31 -12.77 4.95
N GLU A 44 -11.28 -14.10 4.81
CA GLU A 44 -10.40 -14.98 5.58
C GLU A 44 -8.91 -14.71 5.30
N ALA A 45 -8.59 -14.29 4.07
CA ALA A 45 -7.24 -13.84 3.70
C ALA A 45 -6.89 -12.43 4.19
N GLY A 46 -7.84 -11.71 4.80
CA GLY A 46 -7.62 -10.41 5.45
C GLY A 46 -7.92 -9.19 4.59
N ALA A 47 -8.68 -9.32 3.51
CA ALA A 47 -9.16 -8.18 2.73
C ALA A 47 -10.14 -7.32 3.55
N ASP A 48 -10.14 -6.00 3.28
CA ASP A 48 -11.07 -5.05 3.87
C ASP A 48 -12.35 -4.92 3.04
N ALA A 49 -12.26 -5.19 1.74
CA ALA A 49 -13.38 -5.17 0.82
C ALA A 49 -13.22 -6.21 -0.27
N ALA A 50 -14.35 -6.73 -0.76
CA ALA A 50 -14.47 -7.46 -2.03
C ALA A 50 -15.09 -6.54 -3.06
N LYS A 51 -14.41 -6.39 -4.22
CA LYS A 51 -14.88 -5.53 -5.30
C LYS A 51 -15.32 -6.32 -6.50
N PHE A 52 -16.41 -5.87 -7.10
CA PHE A 52 -17.02 -6.39 -8.31
C PHE A 52 -17.07 -5.31 -9.40
N GLN A 53 -17.66 -5.64 -10.54
CA GLN A 53 -17.80 -4.74 -11.68
C GLN A 53 -19.24 -4.84 -12.22
N HIS A 54 -19.98 -3.73 -12.18
CA HIS A 54 -21.33 -3.65 -12.73
C HIS A 54 -21.30 -3.02 -14.11
N PHE A 55 -21.48 -3.86 -15.12
CA PHE A 55 -21.61 -3.46 -16.53
C PHE A 55 -22.53 -4.43 -17.27
N SER A 56 -23.08 -3.98 -18.40
CA SER A 56 -23.54 -4.86 -19.48
C SER A 56 -22.59 -4.73 -20.66
N ALA A 57 -22.42 -5.77 -21.47
CA ALA A 57 -21.54 -5.69 -22.64
C ALA A 57 -21.93 -4.51 -23.55
N GLU A 58 -23.22 -4.24 -23.68
CA GLU A 58 -23.78 -3.19 -24.52
C GLU A 58 -23.45 -1.76 -24.06
N THR A 59 -23.19 -1.57 -22.75
CA THR A 59 -22.90 -0.24 -22.17
C THR A 59 -21.41 0.04 -21.99
N ILE A 60 -20.54 -0.97 -22.18
CA ILE A 60 -19.09 -0.80 -21.95
C ILE A 60 -18.24 -1.07 -23.20
N VAL A 61 -18.67 -1.94 -24.14
CA VAL A 61 -17.89 -2.27 -25.34
C VAL A 61 -18.72 -2.13 -26.61
N SER A 62 -18.10 -1.54 -27.65
CA SER A 62 -18.66 -1.50 -28.98
C SER A 62 -18.19 -2.73 -29.76
N ASP A 63 -19.09 -3.69 -30.04
CA ASP A 63 -18.74 -4.87 -30.87
C ASP A 63 -18.21 -4.46 -32.26
N TYR A 64 -18.87 -3.48 -32.89
CA TYR A 64 -18.40 -2.91 -34.16
C TYR A 64 -17.03 -2.26 -34.02
N GLY A 65 -16.81 -1.47 -32.94
CA GLY A 65 -15.54 -0.81 -32.68
C GLY A 65 -14.38 -1.80 -32.55
N PHE A 66 -14.56 -2.86 -31.73
CA PHE A 66 -13.53 -3.89 -31.58
C PHE A 66 -13.25 -4.68 -32.86
N ARG A 67 -14.30 -5.03 -33.62
CA ARG A 67 -14.11 -5.70 -34.92
C ARG A 67 -13.39 -4.82 -35.94
N SER A 68 -13.61 -3.52 -35.91
CA SER A 68 -12.96 -2.57 -36.84
C SER A 68 -11.49 -2.32 -36.55
N LEU A 69 -10.99 -2.66 -35.33
CA LEU A 69 -9.56 -2.64 -35.02
C LEU A 69 -8.77 -3.78 -35.70
N GLY A 70 -9.47 -4.75 -36.32
CA GLY A 70 -8.87 -5.93 -36.91
C GLY A 70 -8.60 -7.02 -35.88
N ASP A 71 -7.34 -7.39 -35.69
CA ASP A 71 -6.98 -8.43 -34.71
C ASP A 71 -7.12 -7.93 -33.27
N GLN A 72 -7.52 -8.85 -32.36
CA GLN A 72 -7.48 -8.58 -30.94
C GLN A 72 -6.05 -8.33 -30.47
N ILE A 73 -5.86 -7.31 -29.64
CA ILE A 73 -4.53 -6.87 -29.18
C ILE A 73 -4.33 -7.13 -27.69
N SER A 74 -3.07 -7.10 -27.24
CA SER A 74 -2.68 -7.27 -25.82
C SER A 74 -3.14 -8.61 -25.25
N HIS A 75 -3.68 -8.62 -24.02
CA HIS A 75 -4.21 -9.82 -23.35
C HIS A 75 -5.41 -10.42 -24.09
N GLN A 76 -6.21 -9.60 -24.76
CA GLN A 76 -7.40 -10.01 -25.50
C GLN A 76 -7.07 -10.88 -26.73
N ALA A 77 -5.87 -10.75 -27.31
CA ALA A 77 -5.41 -11.56 -28.44
C ALA A 77 -5.43 -13.08 -28.16
N LYS A 78 -5.48 -13.49 -26.91
CA LYS A 78 -5.54 -14.91 -26.50
C LYS A 78 -6.99 -15.41 -26.30
N TRP A 79 -8.00 -14.56 -26.38
CA TRP A 79 -9.38 -14.95 -26.19
C TRP A 79 -9.94 -15.67 -27.40
N LYS A 80 -10.66 -16.76 -27.16
CA LYS A 80 -11.33 -17.55 -28.23
C LYS A 80 -12.63 -16.92 -28.71
N LYS A 81 -13.27 -16.13 -27.81
CA LYS A 81 -14.52 -15.41 -28.08
C LYS A 81 -14.20 -13.95 -28.42
N SER A 82 -15.13 -13.26 -29.07
CA SER A 82 -15.02 -11.82 -29.29
C SER A 82 -14.98 -11.08 -27.94
N VAL A 83 -14.44 -9.85 -27.95
CA VAL A 83 -14.40 -9.02 -26.75
C VAL A 83 -15.80 -8.82 -26.18
N PHE A 84 -16.78 -8.54 -27.03
CA PHE A 84 -18.18 -8.37 -26.63
C PHE A 84 -18.74 -9.61 -25.91
N GLU A 85 -18.50 -10.82 -26.45
CA GLU A 85 -18.95 -12.07 -25.83
C GLU A 85 -18.29 -12.33 -24.48
N VAL A 86 -16.98 -12.03 -24.33
CA VAL A 86 -16.28 -12.17 -23.04
C VAL A 86 -16.87 -11.24 -22.00
N TYR A 87 -17.14 -9.98 -22.36
CA TYR A 87 -17.79 -9.03 -21.44
C TYR A 87 -19.23 -9.43 -21.11
N LYS A 88 -19.97 -9.99 -22.07
CA LYS A 88 -21.31 -10.51 -21.82
C LYS A 88 -21.31 -11.66 -20.80
N ASP A 89 -20.36 -12.59 -20.93
CA ASP A 89 -20.23 -13.71 -19.99
C ASP A 89 -19.77 -13.23 -18.58
N ALA A 90 -19.01 -12.15 -18.51
CA ALA A 90 -18.47 -11.57 -17.26
C ALA A 90 -19.45 -10.57 -16.60
N SER A 91 -20.55 -10.21 -17.24
CA SER A 91 -21.54 -9.28 -16.68
C SER A 91 -22.26 -9.91 -15.47
N ILE A 92 -22.40 -9.13 -14.40
CA ILE A 92 -23.10 -9.56 -13.18
C ILE A 92 -24.60 -9.30 -13.32
N PRO A 93 -25.47 -10.31 -13.11
CA PRO A 93 -26.91 -10.08 -12.99
C PRO A 93 -27.22 -9.12 -11.84
N LEU A 94 -28.07 -8.14 -12.05
CA LEU A 94 -28.38 -7.09 -11.07
C LEU A 94 -28.98 -7.65 -9.77
N ASP A 95 -29.72 -8.77 -9.84
CA ASP A 95 -30.27 -9.44 -8.65
C ASP A 95 -29.22 -10.10 -7.73
N TRP A 96 -27.97 -10.20 -8.18
CA TRP A 96 -26.87 -10.66 -7.31
C TRP A 96 -26.42 -9.58 -6.32
N THR A 97 -26.59 -8.30 -6.64
CA THR A 97 -26.02 -7.18 -5.87
C THR A 97 -26.36 -7.24 -4.39
N SER A 98 -27.64 -7.47 -4.05
CA SER A 98 -28.05 -7.61 -2.66
C SER A 98 -27.42 -8.82 -1.96
N LYS A 99 -27.33 -9.95 -2.67
CA LYS A 99 -26.74 -11.20 -2.15
C LYS A 99 -25.23 -11.04 -1.89
N LEU A 100 -24.52 -10.39 -2.82
CA LEU A 100 -23.07 -10.08 -2.66
C LEU A 100 -22.85 -9.12 -1.49
N LYS A 101 -23.68 -8.08 -1.34
CA LYS A 101 -23.62 -7.15 -0.18
C LYS A 101 -23.86 -7.87 1.13
N GLU A 102 -24.87 -8.76 1.20
CA GLU A 102 -25.16 -9.55 2.39
C GLU A 102 -24.02 -10.49 2.75
N GLU A 103 -23.41 -11.15 1.77
CA GLU A 103 -22.27 -12.05 2.03
C GLU A 103 -21.04 -11.27 2.51
N CYS A 104 -20.73 -10.11 1.94
CA CYS A 104 -19.70 -9.22 2.46
C CYS A 104 -19.97 -8.83 3.92
N LYS A 105 -21.22 -8.46 4.25
CA LYS A 105 -21.63 -8.12 5.61
C LYS A 105 -21.46 -9.28 6.60
N LYS A 106 -21.82 -10.51 6.21
CA LYS A 106 -21.62 -11.73 7.03
C LYS A 106 -20.15 -11.97 7.34
N ASN A 107 -19.28 -11.70 6.37
CA ASN A 107 -17.83 -11.89 6.50
C ASN A 107 -17.09 -10.65 7.03
N ASN A 108 -17.79 -9.59 7.47
CA ASN A 108 -17.25 -8.36 8.03
C ASN A 108 -16.27 -7.61 7.12
N ILE A 109 -16.49 -7.66 5.80
CA ILE A 109 -15.79 -6.85 4.80
C ILE A 109 -16.79 -5.96 4.05
N GLU A 110 -16.27 -4.91 3.39
CA GLU A 110 -17.13 -4.03 2.61
C GLU A 110 -17.37 -4.58 1.19
N PHE A 111 -18.58 -4.33 0.68
CA PHE A 111 -18.91 -4.55 -0.71
C PHE A 111 -18.58 -3.29 -1.51
N LEU A 112 -17.74 -3.41 -2.53
CA LEU A 112 -17.43 -2.35 -3.48
C LEU A 112 -17.75 -2.80 -4.90
N THR A 113 -17.98 -1.84 -5.78
CA THR A 113 -18.07 -2.11 -7.22
C THR A 113 -17.67 -0.92 -8.06
N SER A 114 -17.28 -1.19 -9.31
CA SER A 114 -17.13 -0.20 -10.37
C SER A 114 -18.39 -0.25 -11.25
N PRO A 115 -19.25 0.79 -11.22
CA PRO A 115 -20.34 0.92 -12.18
C PRO A 115 -19.85 1.57 -13.47
N TYR A 116 -20.27 1.06 -14.62
CA TYR A 116 -19.81 1.49 -15.94
C TYR A 116 -20.91 2.14 -16.80
N SER A 117 -21.97 2.66 -16.17
CA SER A 117 -22.93 3.58 -16.79
C SER A 117 -23.57 4.46 -15.72
N ILE A 118 -24.18 5.56 -16.12
CA ILE A 118 -24.87 6.50 -15.21
C ILE A 118 -26.00 5.77 -14.47
N GLU A 119 -26.79 4.96 -15.17
CA GLU A 119 -27.88 4.18 -14.58
C GLU A 119 -27.38 3.17 -13.56
N LEU A 120 -26.22 2.55 -13.83
CA LEU A 120 -25.61 1.61 -12.88
C LEU A 120 -25.04 2.32 -11.67
N VAL A 121 -24.54 3.56 -11.80
CA VAL A 121 -24.15 4.38 -10.63
C VAL A 121 -25.35 4.57 -9.71
N ASP A 122 -26.50 4.95 -10.25
CA ASP A 122 -27.73 5.15 -9.46
C ASP A 122 -28.25 3.85 -8.85
N PHE A 123 -28.18 2.77 -9.62
CA PHE A 123 -28.60 1.44 -9.15
C PHE A 123 -27.76 0.92 -7.98
N VAL A 124 -26.44 1.04 -8.05
CA VAL A 124 -25.55 0.49 -7.00
C VAL A 124 -25.38 1.41 -5.80
N ASP A 125 -25.71 2.70 -5.93
CA ASP A 125 -25.52 3.69 -4.86
C ASP A 125 -26.07 3.25 -3.50
N PRO A 126 -27.31 2.71 -3.35
CA PRO A 126 -27.83 2.26 -2.06
C PRO A 126 -27.04 1.11 -1.41
N TYR A 127 -26.23 0.39 -2.16
CA TYR A 127 -25.47 -0.76 -1.69
C TYR A 127 -24.03 -0.39 -1.26
N LEU A 128 -23.53 0.79 -1.63
CA LEU A 128 -22.11 1.15 -1.49
C LEU A 128 -21.84 2.11 -0.34
N GLU A 129 -20.69 1.92 0.30
CA GLU A 129 -20.08 2.89 1.20
C GLU A 129 -19.00 3.75 0.50
N ALA A 130 -18.49 3.30 -0.63
CA ALA A 130 -17.59 4.01 -1.52
C ALA A 130 -17.70 3.48 -2.94
N PHE A 131 -17.37 4.32 -3.92
CA PHE A 131 -17.33 3.94 -5.34
C PHE A 131 -15.92 3.65 -5.81
N LYS A 132 -15.79 2.79 -6.82
CA LYS A 132 -14.54 2.61 -7.58
C LYS A 132 -14.76 3.02 -9.03
N ILE A 133 -13.82 3.78 -9.58
CA ILE A 133 -13.80 4.18 -11.00
C ILE A 133 -12.59 3.50 -11.63
N GLY A 134 -12.84 2.72 -12.68
CA GLY A 134 -11.82 2.01 -13.44
C GLY A 134 -10.92 2.97 -14.22
N SER A 135 -9.71 2.53 -14.55
CA SER A 135 -8.74 3.34 -15.31
C SER A 135 -9.29 3.82 -16.67
N GLY A 136 -10.09 2.99 -17.33
CA GLY A 136 -10.65 3.31 -18.64
C GLY A 136 -11.61 4.50 -18.65
N ASP A 137 -12.20 4.83 -17.51
CA ASP A 137 -13.25 5.85 -17.41
C ASP A 137 -12.72 7.20 -16.87
N ILE A 138 -11.43 7.33 -16.62
CA ILE A 138 -10.83 8.56 -16.07
C ILE A 138 -11.11 9.79 -16.95
N THR A 139 -11.25 9.61 -18.25
CA THR A 139 -11.55 10.69 -19.21
C THR A 139 -13.05 10.90 -19.45
N TRP A 140 -13.91 10.02 -18.90
CA TRP A 140 -15.36 10.22 -18.95
C TRP A 140 -15.80 11.09 -17.76
N HIS A 141 -15.60 12.38 -17.88
CA HIS A 141 -15.82 13.35 -16.81
C HIS A 141 -17.26 13.30 -16.26
N GLU A 142 -18.27 13.10 -17.11
CA GLU A 142 -19.66 13.05 -16.71
C GLU A 142 -19.95 11.96 -15.66
N ILE A 143 -19.45 10.72 -15.87
CA ILE A 143 -19.65 9.65 -14.87
C ILE A 143 -18.89 9.95 -13.55
N VAL A 144 -17.70 10.55 -13.65
CA VAL A 144 -16.93 10.93 -12.46
C VAL A 144 -17.63 12.03 -11.66
N GLU A 145 -18.18 13.04 -12.33
CA GLU A 145 -19.00 14.09 -11.70
C GLU A 145 -20.24 13.52 -11.05
N HIS A 146 -20.93 12.60 -11.75
CA HIS A 146 -22.12 11.93 -11.24
C HIS A 146 -21.81 11.11 -9.98
N ILE A 147 -20.74 10.31 -9.98
CA ILE A 147 -20.27 9.57 -8.80
C ILE A 147 -19.89 10.53 -7.66
N ALA A 148 -19.14 11.59 -7.94
CA ALA A 148 -18.72 12.57 -6.94
C ALA A 148 -19.94 13.24 -6.29
N SER A 149 -21.01 13.51 -7.05
CA SER A 149 -22.25 14.12 -6.57
C SER A 149 -23.01 13.28 -5.55
N LYS A 150 -22.77 11.96 -5.47
CA LYS A 150 -23.34 11.06 -4.46
C LYS A 150 -22.83 11.34 -3.05
N GLY A 151 -21.77 12.16 -2.89
CA GLY A 151 -21.23 12.57 -1.60
C GLY A 151 -20.50 11.48 -0.81
N LYS A 152 -20.40 10.26 -1.33
CA LYS A 152 -19.65 9.13 -0.78
C LYS A 152 -18.17 9.23 -1.18
N PRO A 153 -17.24 8.56 -0.45
CA PRO A 153 -15.88 8.38 -0.92
C PRO A 153 -15.83 7.68 -2.27
N TYR A 154 -14.83 8.03 -3.07
CA TYR A 154 -14.60 7.36 -4.34
C TYR A 154 -13.10 7.23 -4.64
N ILE A 155 -12.78 6.16 -5.35
CA ILE A 155 -11.42 5.70 -5.63
C ILE A 155 -11.25 5.66 -7.14
N ILE A 156 -10.27 6.38 -7.70
CA ILE A 156 -9.99 6.43 -9.14
C ILE A 156 -8.64 5.77 -9.43
N ALA A 157 -8.62 4.80 -10.34
CA ALA A 157 -7.39 4.26 -10.89
C ALA A 157 -6.95 5.06 -12.12
N THR A 158 -5.63 5.21 -12.31
CA THR A 158 -5.02 6.10 -13.32
C THR A 158 -4.24 5.37 -14.40
N GLY A 159 -4.52 4.09 -14.63
CA GLY A 159 -3.87 3.34 -15.72
C GLY A 159 -4.27 3.87 -17.11
N ALA A 160 -3.40 3.66 -18.09
CA ALA A 160 -3.56 4.16 -19.46
C ALA A 160 -3.84 5.66 -19.58
N SER A 161 -3.35 6.47 -18.62
CA SER A 161 -3.55 7.91 -18.54
C SER A 161 -2.22 8.64 -18.48
N ASN A 162 -2.19 9.86 -18.98
CA ASN A 162 -1.06 10.77 -18.83
C ASN A 162 -1.26 11.71 -17.62
N GLU A 163 -0.26 12.54 -17.32
CA GLU A 163 -0.31 13.45 -16.17
C GLU A 163 -1.44 14.50 -16.28
N GLN A 164 -1.75 14.93 -17.51
CA GLN A 164 -2.82 15.89 -17.73
C GLN A 164 -4.19 15.30 -17.39
N ASP A 165 -4.47 14.07 -17.84
CA ASP A 165 -5.72 13.35 -17.53
C ASP A 165 -5.91 13.24 -16.01
N VAL A 166 -4.84 12.86 -15.29
CA VAL A 166 -4.87 12.71 -13.82
C VAL A 166 -5.09 14.05 -13.12
N ASN A 167 -4.45 15.13 -13.58
CA ASN A 167 -4.64 16.47 -13.01
C ASN A 167 -6.05 17.00 -13.25
N ASP A 168 -6.56 16.83 -14.45
CA ASP A 168 -7.89 17.30 -14.84
C ASP A 168 -8.95 16.63 -13.99
N ILE A 169 -8.87 15.31 -13.82
CA ILE A 169 -9.85 14.58 -13.02
C ILE A 169 -9.77 14.90 -11.53
N ILE A 170 -8.58 15.08 -10.97
CA ILE A 170 -8.42 15.49 -9.56
C ILE A 170 -9.04 16.88 -9.35
N ASN A 171 -8.76 17.81 -10.26
CA ASN A 171 -9.27 19.19 -10.17
C ASN A 171 -10.77 19.26 -10.36
N LEU A 172 -11.35 18.46 -11.26
CA LEU A 172 -12.76 18.38 -11.52
C LEU A 172 -13.49 17.80 -10.30
N ALA A 173 -13.12 16.58 -9.95
CA ALA A 173 -13.82 15.78 -8.95
C ALA A 173 -13.72 16.38 -7.54
N SER A 174 -12.55 16.94 -7.16
CA SER A 174 -12.35 17.52 -5.83
C SER A 174 -13.18 18.79 -5.56
N LYS A 175 -13.68 19.46 -6.60
CA LYS A 175 -14.59 20.61 -6.45
C LYS A 175 -16.00 20.18 -6.01
N ILE A 176 -16.38 18.95 -6.37
CA ILE A 176 -17.71 18.40 -6.07
C ILE A 176 -17.65 17.65 -4.74
N ASN A 177 -16.66 16.75 -4.60
CA ASN A 177 -16.48 15.93 -3.41
C ASN A 177 -14.99 15.66 -3.18
N ASN A 178 -14.50 16.06 -2.01
CA ASN A 178 -13.09 15.97 -1.67
C ASN A 178 -12.66 14.65 -1.00
N LYS A 179 -13.58 13.68 -0.85
CA LYS A 179 -13.32 12.33 -0.32
C LYS A 179 -12.79 11.41 -1.43
N ILE A 180 -11.62 11.72 -1.95
CA ILE A 180 -11.04 11.08 -3.14
C ILE A 180 -9.75 10.33 -2.78
N CYS A 181 -9.60 9.12 -3.34
CA CYS A 181 -8.34 8.38 -3.40
C CYS A 181 -7.91 8.22 -4.86
N ILE A 182 -6.66 8.52 -5.17
CA ILE A 182 -6.08 8.30 -6.50
C ILE A 182 -5.10 7.13 -6.42
N MET A 183 -5.29 6.15 -7.29
CA MET A 183 -4.44 4.96 -7.35
C MET A 183 -3.53 5.00 -8.57
N GLN A 184 -2.21 4.94 -8.33
CA GLN A 184 -1.28 4.59 -9.41
C GLN A 184 -1.68 3.22 -9.98
N CYS A 185 -1.65 3.10 -11.29
CA CYS A 185 -2.00 1.86 -11.96
C CYS A 185 -1.22 1.71 -13.27
N ASN A 186 -0.88 0.49 -13.63
CA ASN A 186 -0.51 0.09 -14.98
C ASN A 186 -1.55 -0.92 -15.48
N THR A 187 -2.37 -0.51 -16.45
CA THR A 187 -3.47 -1.31 -16.97
C THR A 187 -2.97 -2.33 -17.99
N ASN A 188 -2.26 -3.35 -17.53
CA ASN A 188 -1.74 -4.45 -18.33
C ASN A 188 -2.04 -5.80 -17.66
N TYR A 189 -2.87 -6.59 -18.30
CA TYR A 189 -3.41 -7.86 -17.80
C TYR A 189 -2.70 -9.10 -18.38
N THR A 190 -1.46 -8.95 -18.89
CA THR A 190 -0.75 -10.04 -19.57
C THR A 190 -0.12 -11.07 -18.65
N ALA A 191 -0.11 -10.85 -17.33
CA ALA A 191 0.59 -11.66 -16.33
C ALA A 191 2.11 -11.78 -16.58
N SER A 192 2.71 -10.84 -17.33
CA SER A 192 4.14 -10.83 -17.60
C SER A 192 4.92 -10.23 -16.43
N ASN A 193 6.07 -10.85 -16.09
CA ASN A 193 7.02 -10.26 -15.13
C ASN A 193 7.61 -8.93 -15.62
N ASP A 194 7.59 -8.66 -16.92
CA ASP A 194 8.02 -7.37 -17.47
C ASP A 194 7.12 -6.20 -17.04
N ASN A 195 5.89 -6.47 -16.60
CA ASN A 195 4.95 -5.43 -16.14
C ASN A 195 5.52 -4.61 -14.98
N PHE A 196 6.41 -5.18 -14.15
CA PHE A 196 7.08 -4.44 -13.08
C PHE A 196 7.86 -3.22 -13.59
N LYS A 197 8.42 -3.29 -14.80
CA LYS A 197 9.19 -2.19 -15.41
C LYS A 197 8.35 -0.95 -15.73
N TYR A 198 7.04 -1.13 -15.88
CA TYR A 198 6.10 -0.09 -16.31
C TYR A 198 5.20 0.44 -15.18
N LEU A 199 5.35 -0.09 -13.96
CA LEU A 199 4.46 0.24 -12.85
C LEU A 199 4.65 1.68 -12.34
N ASN A 200 5.86 2.23 -12.47
CA ASN A 200 6.21 3.62 -12.12
C ASN A 200 5.71 4.07 -10.73
N LEU A 201 6.04 3.31 -9.69
CA LEU A 201 5.64 3.63 -8.31
C LEU A 201 6.11 5.02 -7.85
N ASN A 202 7.20 5.54 -8.42
CA ASN A 202 7.70 6.89 -8.10
C ASN A 202 6.68 8.00 -8.41
N TYR A 203 5.70 7.73 -9.26
CA TYR A 203 4.60 8.67 -9.52
C TYR A 203 3.78 8.96 -8.24
N LEU A 204 3.69 8.03 -7.30
CA LEU A 204 3.09 8.26 -5.99
C LEU A 204 3.80 9.39 -5.22
N THR A 205 5.14 9.44 -5.29
CA THR A 205 5.92 10.52 -4.68
C THR A 205 5.63 11.87 -5.34
N HIS A 206 5.50 11.88 -6.68
CA HIS A 206 5.11 13.08 -7.42
C HIS A 206 3.72 13.58 -7.02
N LEU A 207 2.73 12.69 -6.99
CA LEU A 207 1.36 13.01 -6.56
C LEU A 207 1.32 13.55 -5.13
N LYS A 208 2.04 12.90 -4.20
CA LYS A 208 2.13 13.35 -2.80
C LYS A 208 2.70 14.76 -2.66
N LYS A 209 3.71 15.09 -3.46
CA LYS A 209 4.31 16.44 -3.48
C LYS A 209 3.36 17.47 -4.06
N LYS A 210 2.64 17.13 -5.13
CA LYS A 210 1.71 18.04 -5.84
C LYS A 210 0.39 18.22 -5.09
N PHE A 211 -0.11 17.17 -4.46
CA PHE A 211 -1.39 17.13 -3.74
C PHE A 211 -1.19 16.53 -2.34
N PRO A 212 -0.63 17.28 -1.36
CA PRO A 212 -0.20 16.75 -0.06
C PRO A 212 -1.29 16.07 0.77
N ASN A 213 -2.55 16.48 0.58
CA ASN A 213 -3.71 15.94 1.31
C ASN A 213 -4.49 14.88 0.52
N LEU A 214 -3.96 14.45 -0.64
CA LEU A 214 -4.58 13.40 -1.42
C LEU A 214 -4.30 12.04 -0.79
N ILE A 215 -5.33 11.20 -0.68
CA ILE A 215 -5.14 9.80 -0.33
C ILE A 215 -4.67 9.07 -1.56
N LEU A 216 -3.52 8.39 -1.43
CA LEU A 216 -2.89 7.66 -2.52
C LEU A 216 -3.15 6.16 -2.40
N GLY A 217 -3.21 5.49 -3.53
CA GLY A 217 -3.36 4.05 -3.61
C GLY A 217 -2.55 3.43 -4.76
N LEU A 218 -2.63 2.12 -4.84
CA LEU A 218 -2.11 1.31 -5.95
C LEU A 218 -3.18 0.33 -6.41
N SER A 219 -3.49 0.32 -7.70
CA SER A 219 -4.24 -0.75 -8.37
C SER A 219 -3.25 -1.53 -9.22
N ASP A 220 -3.03 -2.80 -8.88
CA ASP A 220 -1.86 -3.56 -9.33
C ASP A 220 -2.22 -4.91 -9.94
N HIS A 221 -1.64 -5.19 -11.11
CA HIS A 221 -1.83 -6.42 -11.89
C HIS A 221 -0.53 -7.25 -11.99
N THR A 222 0.51 -6.91 -11.20
CA THR A 222 1.76 -7.70 -11.12
C THR A 222 1.62 -8.85 -10.14
N HIS A 223 2.52 -9.85 -10.24
CA HIS A 223 2.53 -10.97 -9.30
C HIS A 223 3.11 -10.59 -7.93
N GLY A 224 2.67 -11.31 -6.90
CA GLY A 224 3.21 -11.18 -5.55
C GLY A 224 2.92 -9.83 -4.89
N HIS A 225 3.80 -9.39 -3.98
CA HIS A 225 3.56 -8.24 -3.10
C HIS A 225 4.66 -7.17 -3.12
N SER A 226 5.71 -7.32 -3.92
CA SER A 226 6.84 -6.35 -3.94
C SER A 226 6.40 -4.95 -4.33
N SER A 227 5.52 -4.83 -5.34
CA SER A 227 4.91 -3.57 -5.77
C SER A 227 4.06 -2.93 -4.68
N VAL A 228 3.31 -3.75 -3.95
CA VAL A 228 2.46 -3.32 -2.82
C VAL A 228 3.32 -2.73 -1.69
N LEU A 229 4.36 -3.44 -1.27
CA LEU A 229 5.30 -2.95 -0.24
C LEU A 229 5.97 -1.64 -0.68
N GLY A 230 6.40 -1.57 -1.95
CA GLY A 230 6.93 -0.34 -2.53
C GLY A 230 5.94 0.82 -2.47
N ALA A 231 4.69 0.60 -2.86
CA ALA A 231 3.66 1.63 -2.85
C ALA A 231 3.32 2.11 -1.42
N ILE A 232 3.20 1.18 -0.46
CA ILE A 232 2.96 1.52 0.96
C ILE A 232 4.10 2.38 1.52
N SER A 233 5.36 2.04 1.22
CA SER A 233 6.52 2.84 1.65
C SER A 233 6.54 4.24 1.04
N LEU A 234 5.97 4.42 -0.15
CA LEU A 234 5.79 5.71 -0.81
C LEU A 234 4.52 6.46 -0.36
N GLY A 235 3.72 5.86 0.52
CA GLY A 235 2.57 6.49 1.17
C GLY A 235 1.21 6.11 0.64
N ALA A 236 1.10 5.06 -0.18
CA ALA A 236 -0.19 4.49 -0.55
C ALA A 236 -0.92 3.95 0.68
N LYS A 237 -2.23 4.21 0.76
CA LYS A 237 -3.12 3.81 1.85
C LYS A 237 -4.31 2.96 1.39
N VAL A 238 -4.46 2.77 0.10
CA VAL A 238 -5.45 1.86 -0.50
C VAL A 238 -4.73 1.00 -1.53
N ILE A 239 -4.86 -0.30 -1.40
CA ILE A 239 -4.29 -1.29 -2.32
C ILE A 239 -5.40 -2.11 -2.92
N GLU A 240 -5.39 -2.26 -4.23
CA GLU A 240 -6.30 -3.11 -4.97
C GLU A 240 -5.52 -4.10 -5.84
N LYS A 241 -5.87 -5.37 -5.74
CA LYS A 241 -5.36 -6.43 -6.63
C LYS A 241 -6.49 -7.41 -6.93
N HIS A 242 -6.42 -8.04 -8.11
CA HIS A 242 -7.33 -9.10 -8.46
C HIS A 242 -7.18 -10.32 -7.56
N PHE A 243 -8.32 -10.99 -7.27
CA PHE A 243 -8.39 -12.13 -6.36
C PHE A 243 -9.07 -13.32 -7.03
N THR A 244 -8.52 -14.50 -6.86
CA THR A 244 -9.04 -15.77 -7.40
C THR A 244 -8.82 -16.92 -6.43
N LEU A 245 -9.60 -17.99 -6.55
CA LEU A 245 -9.37 -19.22 -5.80
C LEU A 245 -8.12 -19.96 -6.32
N SER A 246 -7.84 -19.92 -7.63
CA SER A 246 -6.69 -20.57 -8.25
C SER A 246 -6.32 -19.92 -9.58
N ASN A 247 -5.01 -19.80 -9.84
CA ASN A 247 -4.50 -19.31 -11.12
C ASN A 247 -4.63 -20.32 -12.27
N GLU A 248 -4.96 -21.58 -11.96
CA GLU A 248 -5.17 -22.64 -12.96
C GLU A 248 -6.57 -22.61 -13.59
N LEU A 249 -7.47 -21.78 -13.05
CA LEU A 249 -8.83 -21.64 -13.58
C LEU A 249 -8.81 -20.93 -14.94
N ASN A 250 -9.82 -21.24 -15.76
CA ASN A 250 -9.99 -20.62 -17.06
C ASN A 250 -10.86 -19.37 -16.94
N GLY A 251 -10.35 -18.24 -17.41
CA GLY A 251 -11.04 -16.95 -17.39
C GLY A 251 -10.08 -15.83 -17.74
N PRO A 252 -10.60 -14.61 -17.94
CA PRO A 252 -9.76 -13.48 -18.36
C PRO A 252 -8.77 -13.03 -17.28
N ASP A 253 -9.11 -13.16 -15.99
CA ASP A 253 -8.38 -12.48 -14.90
C ASP A 253 -7.64 -13.43 -13.96
N HIS A 254 -7.89 -14.76 -13.99
CA HIS A 254 -7.30 -15.70 -13.02
C HIS A 254 -5.78 -15.70 -13.01
N LYS A 255 -5.12 -15.60 -14.18
CA LYS A 255 -3.66 -15.83 -14.31
C LYS A 255 -2.80 -14.82 -13.56
N PHE A 256 -3.22 -13.56 -13.46
CA PHE A 256 -2.48 -12.51 -12.77
C PHE A 256 -3.04 -12.18 -11.38
N SER A 257 -4.17 -12.81 -11.01
CA SER A 257 -4.83 -12.62 -9.71
C SER A 257 -4.04 -13.24 -8.57
N MET A 258 -4.26 -12.73 -7.37
CA MET A 258 -3.74 -13.29 -6.13
C MET A 258 -4.64 -14.42 -5.64
N THR A 259 -4.07 -15.48 -5.13
CA THR A 259 -4.78 -16.57 -4.44
C THR A 259 -4.93 -16.25 -2.94
N PRO A 260 -5.82 -16.93 -2.18
CA PRO A 260 -5.94 -16.72 -0.73
C PRO A 260 -4.61 -16.77 0.00
N LYS A 261 -3.75 -17.73 -0.34
CA LYS A 261 -2.41 -17.88 0.26
C LYS A 261 -1.51 -16.68 -0.02
N SER A 262 -1.38 -16.29 -1.28
CA SER A 262 -0.50 -15.16 -1.66
C SER A 262 -1.06 -13.82 -1.16
N TRP A 263 -2.39 -13.69 -1.08
CA TRP A 263 -3.06 -12.52 -0.52
C TRP A 263 -2.76 -12.35 0.98
N LYS A 264 -2.92 -13.45 1.75
CA LYS A 264 -2.61 -13.45 3.18
C LYS A 264 -1.14 -13.07 3.44
N GLU A 265 -0.22 -13.64 2.66
CA GLU A 265 1.19 -13.28 2.75
C GLU A 265 1.42 -11.78 2.46
N MET A 266 0.78 -11.24 1.42
CA MET A 266 0.85 -9.80 1.11
C MET A 266 0.39 -8.95 2.28
N ILE A 267 -0.73 -9.29 2.94
CA ILE A 267 -1.24 -8.58 4.11
C ILE A 267 -0.23 -8.63 5.27
N GLU A 268 0.31 -9.80 5.57
CA GLU A 268 1.29 -10.00 6.65
C GLU A 268 2.55 -9.17 6.42
N ARG A 269 3.14 -9.25 5.21
CA ARG A 269 4.33 -8.45 4.85
C ARG A 269 4.05 -6.95 4.87
N SER A 270 2.85 -6.54 4.47
CA SER A 270 2.44 -5.12 4.52
C SER A 270 2.35 -4.60 5.94
N LYS A 271 1.79 -5.37 6.88
CA LYS A 271 1.75 -5.01 8.31
C LYS A 271 3.15 -4.92 8.92
N GLU A 272 4.03 -5.87 8.62
CA GLU A 272 5.42 -5.83 9.06
C GLU A 272 6.14 -4.57 8.56
N LEU A 273 5.93 -4.21 7.28
CA LEU A 273 6.48 -2.99 6.72
C LEU A 273 5.93 -1.76 7.44
N GLU A 274 4.61 -1.66 7.62
CA GLU A 274 3.99 -0.49 8.28
C GLU A 274 4.55 -0.28 9.70
N PHE A 275 4.75 -1.34 10.49
CA PHE A 275 5.41 -1.27 11.80
C PHE A 275 6.87 -0.83 11.68
N SER A 276 7.56 -1.27 10.63
CA SER A 276 8.99 -0.97 10.42
C SER A 276 9.24 0.47 9.98
N LEU A 277 8.26 1.16 9.40
CA LEU A 277 8.42 2.53 8.90
C LEU A 277 8.67 3.55 10.03
N GLY A 278 8.12 3.33 11.23
CA GLY A 278 8.31 4.21 12.38
C GLY A 278 7.83 5.65 12.17
N ASP A 279 8.32 6.57 13.01
CA ASP A 279 7.97 8.01 12.99
C ASP A 279 9.02 8.90 12.31
N GLY A 280 10.08 8.31 11.77
CA GLY A 280 11.20 9.01 11.11
C GLY A 280 12.16 9.73 12.08
N LYS A 281 12.00 9.61 13.39
CA LYS A 281 12.89 10.22 14.39
C LYS A 281 13.94 9.21 14.83
N LYS A 282 15.22 9.58 14.71
CA LYS A 282 16.29 8.73 15.24
C LYS A 282 16.42 8.92 16.74
N LYS A 283 16.11 7.89 17.50
CA LYS A 283 16.27 7.79 18.95
C LYS A 283 16.85 6.42 19.30
N ILE A 284 17.23 6.25 20.56
CA ILE A 284 17.51 4.92 21.12
C ILE A 284 16.15 4.30 21.43
N GLU A 285 15.83 3.21 20.78
CA GLU A 285 14.58 2.52 21.01
C GLU A 285 14.61 1.74 22.35
N GLU A 286 13.46 1.44 22.90
CA GLU A 286 13.33 0.79 24.20
C GLU A 286 14.07 -0.56 24.25
N ASN A 287 14.00 -1.34 23.17
CA ASN A 287 14.68 -2.62 23.04
C ASN A 287 16.21 -2.51 22.85
N GLU A 288 16.76 -1.29 22.69
CA GLU A 288 18.19 -1.03 22.59
C GLU A 288 18.83 -0.53 23.91
N LEU A 289 18.06 -0.28 24.97
CA LEU A 289 18.56 0.35 26.21
C LEU A 289 19.74 -0.44 26.82
N ASP A 290 19.61 -1.76 26.92
CA ASP A 290 20.70 -2.62 27.41
C ASP A 290 21.85 -2.68 26.41
N THR A 291 21.55 -2.71 25.12
CA THR A 291 22.54 -2.73 24.04
C THR A 291 23.39 -1.45 24.03
N VAL A 292 22.83 -0.32 24.39
CA VAL A 292 23.58 0.94 24.54
C VAL A 292 24.72 0.77 25.55
N VAL A 293 24.47 0.14 26.68
CA VAL A 293 25.49 -0.11 27.71
C VAL A 293 26.55 -1.12 27.20
N LEU A 294 26.07 -2.24 26.65
CA LEU A 294 26.92 -3.36 26.26
C LEU A 294 27.79 -3.07 25.02
N GLN A 295 27.27 -2.35 24.05
CA GLN A 295 27.92 -2.19 22.74
C GLN A 295 28.64 -0.87 22.55
N ARG A 296 28.28 0.19 23.28
CA ARG A 296 29.03 1.43 23.26
C ARG A 296 30.37 1.26 23.94
N ARG A 297 31.34 2.02 23.51
CA ARG A 297 32.67 2.06 24.11
C ARG A 297 32.74 3.18 25.11
N SER A 298 33.58 2.98 26.16
CA SER A 298 34.00 3.99 27.15
C SER A 298 35.49 4.12 27.16
N ILE A 299 36.00 5.24 27.70
CA ILE A 299 37.41 5.43 27.92
C ILE A 299 37.82 4.65 29.16
N ARG A 300 38.89 3.86 29.04
CA ARG A 300 39.45 3.04 30.08
C ARG A 300 40.94 3.28 30.20
N ILE A 301 41.48 2.97 31.39
CA ILE A 301 42.91 3.05 31.65
C ILE A 301 43.61 1.84 31.01
N ASN A 302 44.73 2.11 30.30
CA ASN A 302 45.50 1.08 29.60
C ASN A 302 46.45 0.31 30.53
N LYS A 303 46.94 0.97 31.61
CA LYS A 303 47.89 0.44 32.60
C LYS A 303 47.58 1.03 33.94
N GLU A 304 48.13 0.48 35.02
CA GLU A 304 48.04 1.10 36.35
C GLU A 304 48.56 2.54 36.35
N ILE A 305 47.76 3.46 36.88
CA ILE A 305 48.09 4.89 36.99
C ILE A 305 47.89 5.33 38.45
N LYS A 306 48.88 6.08 38.98
CA LYS A 306 48.83 6.64 40.32
C LYS A 306 48.19 8.03 40.33
N LYS A 307 47.66 8.43 41.47
CA LYS A 307 47.18 9.77 41.74
C LYS A 307 48.24 10.82 41.29
N ASP A 308 47.77 11.97 40.83
CA ASP A 308 48.52 13.12 40.31
C ASP A 308 49.23 12.88 38.94
N HIS A 309 48.99 11.72 38.31
CA HIS A 309 49.48 11.46 36.95
C HIS A 309 48.76 12.33 35.93
N VAL A 310 49.49 12.91 35.00
CA VAL A 310 48.95 13.67 33.87
C VAL A 310 48.65 12.71 32.71
N ILE A 311 47.40 12.62 32.32
CA ILE A 311 46.91 11.68 31.30
C ILE A 311 47.52 11.99 29.93
N LYS A 312 48.10 10.97 29.31
CA LYS A 312 48.57 10.95 27.92
C LYS A 312 47.65 10.06 27.07
N ARG A 313 47.71 10.22 25.75
CA ARG A 313 46.90 9.38 24.84
C ARG A 313 47.15 7.88 25.02
N ASP A 314 48.42 7.49 25.25
CA ASP A 314 48.84 6.09 25.40
C ASP A 314 48.44 5.49 26.76
N ASP A 315 47.93 6.27 27.69
CA ASP A 315 47.38 5.77 28.95
C ASP A 315 45.93 5.28 28.80
N LEU A 316 45.32 5.49 27.65
CA LEU A 316 43.91 5.31 27.42
C LEU A 316 43.58 4.25 26.35
N ASN A 317 42.65 3.35 26.70
CA ASN A 317 41.99 2.46 25.78
C ASN A 317 40.53 2.91 25.57
N VAL A 318 39.94 2.50 24.44
CA VAL A 318 38.55 2.75 24.12
C VAL A 318 37.85 1.39 23.92
N LEU A 319 37.26 0.89 24.99
CA LEU A 319 36.71 -0.48 25.06
C LEU A 319 35.25 -0.51 25.51
N ARG A 320 34.54 -1.58 25.15
CA ARG A 320 33.23 -1.92 25.70
C ARG A 320 33.37 -2.50 27.10
N PRO A 321 32.33 -2.41 27.93
CA PRO A 321 31.07 -1.69 27.83
C PRO A 321 31.17 -0.20 28.22
N CYS A 322 30.07 0.56 28.07
CA CYS A 322 29.93 1.95 28.50
C CYS A 322 28.85 2.09 29.58
N PRO A 323 29.16 1.88 30.87
CA PRO A 323 28.24 2.11 31.99
C PRO A 323 27.85 3.59 32.10
N LYS A 324 26.79 3.86 32.88
CA LYS A 324 26.15 5.18 32.96
C LYS A 324 27.07 6.35 33.24
N ASN A 325 28.13 6.21 34.04
CA ASN A 325 29.00 7.30 34.44
C ASN A 325 30.36 7.28 33.72
N ALA A 326 30.55 6.38 32.76
CA ALA A 326 31.81 6.29 32.00
C ALA A 326 31.95 7.47 31.03
N ILE A 327 33.16 7.94 30.83
CA ILE A 327 33.44 8.99 29.84
C ILE A 327 33.29 8.42 28.43
N ASP A 328 32.43 9.07 27.63
CA ASP A 328 32.25 8.76 26.22
C ASP A 328 33.51 9.08 25.41
N PRO A 329 33.95 8.22 24.49
CA PRO A 329 35.17 8.42 23.68
C PRO A 329 35.24 9.74 22.93
N ARG A 330 34.10 10.39 22.63
CA ARG A 330 34.07 11.73 22.01
C ARG A 330 34.81 12.80 22.83
N ASN A 331 35.01 12.54 24.11
CA ASN A 331 35.65 13.49 25.01
C ASN A 331 37.15 13.22 25.23
N ILE A 332 37.77 12.30 24.48
CA ILE A 332 39.15 11.88 24.69
C ILE A 332 40.13 13.06 24.69
N ASN A 333 39.97 14.02 23.80
CA ASN A 333 40.83 15.21 23.73
C ASN A 333 40.63 16.19 24.89
N LYS A 334 39.50 16.09 25.61
CA LYS A 334 39.23 16.94 26.78
C LYS A 334 39.87 16.43 28.06
N ILE A 335 40.28 15.16 28.05
CA ILE A 335 40.87 14.52 29.23
C ILE A 335 42.40 14.38 29.16
N ILE A 336 42.98 14.37 27.95
CA ILE A 336 44.42 14.38 27.77
C ILE A 336 44.96 15.68 28.38
N GLY A 337 46.00 15.55 29.21
CA GLY A 337 46.62 16.67 29.95
C GLY A 337 45.97 16.97 31.31
N LYS A 338 44.84 16.34 31.67
CA LYS A 338 44.25 16.44 33.01
C LYS A 338 45.00 15.53 34.00
N LYS A 339 44.92 15.86 35.28
CA LYS A 339 45.46 15.02 36.36
C LYS A 339 44.40 14.04 36.86
N ILE A 340 44.88 12.86 37.30
CA ILE A 340 44.08 11.85 38.00
C ILE A 340 44.12 12.13 39.50
N ASN A 341 42.96 12.14 40.17
CA ASN A 341 42.86 12.42 41.60
C ASN A 341 42.88 11.17 42.50
N LYS A 342 42.91 9.96 41.93
CA LYS A 342 43.02 8.67 42.64
C LYS A 342 43.89 7.67 41.87
N ASN A 343 44.26 6.55 42.51
CA ASN A 343 44.88 5.44 41.79
C ASN A 343 43.85 4.70 40.96
N LEU A 344 44.21 4.33 39.72
CA LEU A 344 43.39 3.57 38.78
C LEU A 344 44.13 2.34 38.28
N ILE A 345 43.42 1.24 38.16
CA ILE A 345 44.00 -0.01 37.65
C ILE A 345 43.72 -0.16 36.14
N LYS A 346 44.43 -1.08 35.51
CA LYS A 346 44.21 -1.42 34.09
C LYS A 346 42.75 -1.85 33.85
N ASP A 347 42.21 -1.41 32.74
CA ASP A 347 40.83 -1.64 32.26
C ASP A 347 39.72 -1.00 33.11
N GLU A 348 40.09 -0.25 34.16
CA GLU A 348 39.12 0.55 34.93
C GLU A 348 38.54 1.65 34.04
N ILE A 349 37.21 1.88 34.16
CA ILE A 349 36.54 2.97 33.44
C ILE A 349 36.97 4.31 34.00
N LEU A 350 37.24 5.26 33.11
CA LEU A 350 37.51 6.63 33.51
C LEU A 350 36.18 7.41 33.58
N LYS A 351 36.03 8.14 34.69
CA LYS A 351 34.87 9.00 34.96
C LYS A 351 35.33 10.45 35.12
N TRP A 352 34.41 11.39 34.94
CA TRP A 352 34.70 12.80 35.14
C TRP A 352 35.12 13.14 36.57
N GLU A 353 34.56 12.43 37.57
CA GLU A 353 34.89 12.56 38.98
C GLU A 353 36.33 12.11 39.33
N ASP A 354 37.00 11.38 38.46
CA ASP A 354 38.35 10.89 38.63
C ASP A 354 39.41 11.91 38.17
N LEU A 355 38.98 13.06 37.67
CA LEU A 355 39.81 14.09 37.04
C LEU A 355 39.75 15.41 37.82
N ASP A 356 40.95 16.08 37.90
CA ASP A 356 41.07 17.45 38.38
C ASP A 356 40.90 18.47 37.24
#